data_351197fc125f564c17e5e91cc43827b2
#
_entry.id   351197fc125f564c17e5e91cc43827b2
#
_cell.length_a   1.000
_cell.length_b   1.000
_cell.length_c   1.000
_cell.angle_alpha   90.00
_cell.angle_beta   90.00
_cell.angle_gamma   90.00
#
_symmetry.space_group_name_H-M   'P 1'
#
loop_
_entity.id
_entity.type
_entity.pdbx_description
1 polymer ?
#
loop_
_entity_poly.entity_id
_entity_poly.type
_entity_poly.pdbx_seq_one_letter_code
_entity_poly.pdbx_strand_id
1 'polypeptide(L)'
;MATLGFHVVPNAKIDSVVGEYGGAIKIKLRAPAVDGKANAALRGFLSKELNIAERQIVLERGHKSRDKIIRIDGLSEPEVRSRLRLAK
;
A
#
# COMPACT_ATOMS: atom_id res chain seq x y z
N MET A 1 13.40 4.12 7.02
CA MET A 1 12.45 3.00 7.10
C MET A 1 11.14 3.48 7.72
N ALA A 2 10.04 3.12 7.12
CA ALA A 2 8.73 3.51 7.61
C ALA A 2 7.83 2.29 7.68
N THR A 3 7.00 2.19 8.71
CA THR A 3 6.02 1.13 8.86
C THR A 3 4.65 1.78 8.98
N LEU A 4 3.76 1.45 8.04
CA LEU A 4 2.46 2.10 7.95
C LEU A 4 1.35 1.07 7.78
N GLY A 5 0.15 1.46 8.19
CA GLY A 5 -1.05 0.66 7.95
C GLY A 5 -1.68 1.03 6.62
N PHE A 6 -2.17 0.02 5.92
CA PHE A 6 -2.89 0.20 4.66
C PHE A 6 -4.20 -0.56 4.72
N HIS A 7 -5.26 0.09 4.27
CA HIS A 7 -6.57 -0.56 4.12
C HIS A 7 -6.83 -0.78 2.64
N VAL A 8 -6.91 -2.03 2.21
CA VAL A 8 -6.98 -2.38 0.79
C VAL A 8 -8.39 -2.82 0.42
N VAL A 9 -8.92 -2.21 -0.64
CA VAL A 9 -10.23 -2.58 -1.21
C VAL A 9 -9.98 -3.26 -2.54
N PRO A 10 -10.22 -4.58 -2.63
CA PRO A 10 -10.01 -5.33 -3.88
C PRO A 10 -11.18 -5.16 -4.84
N ASN A 11 -11.02 -5.68 -6.05
CA ASN A 11 -12.05 -5.70 -7.08
C ASN A 11 -12.54 -4.30 -7.47
N ALA A 12 -11.67 -3.31 -7.41
CA ALA A 12 -12.00 -1.96 -7.84
C ALA A 12 -11.83 -1.85 -9.35
N LYS A 13 -12.31 -0.75 -9.92
CA LYS A 13 -12.18 -0.52 -11.36
C LYS A 13 -10.79 -0.05 -11.75
N ILE A 14 -10.12 0.66 -10.85
CA ILE A 14 -8.76 1.14 -11.08
C ILE A 14 -7.96 1.02 -9.79
N ASP A 15 -6.63 0.98 -9.95
CA ASP A 15 -5.73 1.06 -8.80
C ASP A 15 -5.56 2.52 -8.43
N SER A 16 -5.82 2.86 -7.17
CA SER A 16 -5.72 4.26 -6.76
C SER A 16 -5.49 4.40 -5.26
N VAL A 17 -4.86 5.52 -4.89
CA VAL A 17 -4.75 5.93 -3.50
C VAL A 17 -5.98 6.77 -3.19
N VAL A 18 -6.76 6.32 -2.22
CA VAL A 18 -7.99 7.02 -1.86
C VAL A 18 -7.73 8.13 -0.84
N GLY A 19 -6.92 7.83 0.19
CA GLY A 19 -6.62 8.81 1.23
C GLY A 19 -6.51 8.19 2.60
N GLU A 20 -6.71 8.99 3.62
CA GLU A 20 -6.65 8.54 5.00
C GLU A 20 -7.89 7.72 5.36
N TYR A 21 -7.70 6.71 6.18
CA TYR A 21 -8.78 5.85 6.63
C TYR A 21 -8.43 5.33 8.04
N GLY A 22 -8.94 6.00 9.06
CA GLY A 22 -8.73 5.57 10.44
C GLY A 22 -7.27 5.39 10.82
N GLY A 23 -6.41 6.30 10.42
CA GLY A 23 -4.98 6.19 10.69
C GLY A 23 -4.20 5.37 9.69
N ALA A 24 -4.90 4.70 8.76
CA ALA A 24 -4.27 3.95 7.69
C ALA A 24 -4.40 4.69 6.37
N ILE A 25 -3.76 4.18 5.35
CA ILE A 25 -3.87 4.70 3.98
C ILE A 25 -4.74 3.76 3.19
N LYS A 26 -5.85 4.27 2.65
CA LYS A 26 -6.78 3.46 1.89
C LYS A 26 -6.36 3.39 0.43
N ILE A 27 -6.25 2.17 -0.07
CA ILE A 27 -5.83 1.88 -1.45
C ILE A 27 -6.89 1.00 -2.10
N LYS A 28 -7.34 1.37 -3.29
CA LYS A 28 -8.20 0.52 -4.11
C LYS A 28 -7.35 -0.20 -5.13
N LEU A 29 -7.60 -1.49 -5.32
CA LEU A 29 -6.87 -2.30 -6.28
C LEU A 29 -7.84 -3.06 -7.18
N ARG A 30 -7.47 -3.18 -8.44
CA ARG A 30 -8.25 -3.98 -9.40
C ARG A 30 -8.15 -5.47 -9.09
N ALA A 31 -7.04 -5.90 -8.50
CA ALA A 31 -6.80 -7.31 -8.23
C ALA A 31 -7.83 -7.87 -7.24
N PRO A 32 -8.22 -9.13 -7.42
CA PRO A 32 -9.11 -9.79 -6.46
C PRO A 32 -8.35 -10.18 -5.20
N ALA A 33 -9.08 -10.38 -4.09
CA ALA A 33 -8.49 -10.78 -2.82
C ALA A 33 -8.37 -12.31 -2.73
N VAL A 34 -7.65 -12.91 -3.70
CA VAL A 34 -7.48 -14.36 -3.75
C VAL A 34 -6.03 -14.71 -4.02
N ASP A 35 -5.56 -15.78 -3.39
CA ASP A 35 -4.25 -16.41 -3.66
C ASP A 35 -3.08 -15.42 -3.69
N GLY A 36 -3.11 -14.42 -2.82
CA GLY A 36 -2.03 -13.45 -2.73
C GLY A 36 -1.99 -12.45 -3.88
N LYS A 37 -2.95 -12.47 -4.78
CA LYS A 37 -2.95 -11.55 -5.92
C LYS A 37 -3.04 -10.09 -5.48
N ALA A 38 -3.86 -9.80 -4.48
CA ALA A 38 -3.98 -8.44 -3.97
C ALA A 38 -2.67 -7.98 -3.32
N ASN A 39 -1.96 -8.88 -2.64
CA ASN A 39 -0.69 -8.53 -2.01
C ASN A 39 0.36 -8.20 -3.06
N ALA A 40 0.47 -9.00 -4.10
CA ALA A 40 1.41 -8.75 -5.19
C ALA A 40 1.05 -7.45 -5.92
N ALA A 41 -0.23 -7.23 -6.18
CA ALA A 41 -0.70 -6.01 -6.84
C ALA A 41 -0.40 -4.78 -5.99
N LEU A 42 -0.58 -4.88 -4.67
CA LEU A 42 -0.31 -3.77 -3.77
C LEU A 42 1.17 -3.40 -3.78
N ARG A 43 2.05 -4.40 -3.73
CA ARG A 43 3.49 -4.14 -3.78
C ARG A 43 3.89 -3.49 -5.09
N GLY A 44 3.37 -4.00 -6.21
CA GLY A 44 3.64 -3.41 -7.52
C GLY A 44 3.12 -1.99 -7.64
N PHE A 45 1.92 -1.74 -7.15
CA PHE A 45 1.33 -0.41 -7.18
C PHE A 45 2.14 0.57 -6.32
N LEU A 46 2.50 0.18 -5.11
CA LEU A 46 3.29 1.04 -4.22
C LEU A 46 4.69 1.28 -4.78
N SER A 47 5.31 0.27 -5.37
CA SER A 47 6.61 0.42 -6.00
C SER A 47 6.58 1.51 -7.06
N LYS A 48 5.54 1.50 -7.88
CA LYS A 48 5.36 2.46 -8.96
C LYS A 48 5.07 3.86 -8.40
N GLU A 49 4.15 3.96 -7.46
CA GLU A 49 3.76 5.25 -6.89
C GLU A 49 4.88 5.88 -6.08
N LEU A 50 5.65 5.07 -5.38
CA LEU A 50 6.74 5.55 -4.55
C LEU A 50 8.06 5.65 -5.31
N ASN A 51 8.13 5.09 -6.52
CA ASN A 51 9.32 5.06 -7.34
C ASN A 51 10.49 4.40 -6.59
N ILE A 52 10.23 3.21 -6.06
CA ILE A 52 11.23 2.39 -5.36
C ILE A 52 11.11 0.95 -5.84
N ALA A 53 12.10 0.14 -5.51
CA ALA A 53 12.08 -1.28 -5.89
C ALA A 53 11.06 -2.03 -5.02
N GLU A 54 10.43 -3.06 -5.60
CA GLU A 54 9.45 -3.86 -4.85
C GLU A 54 10.07 -4.52 -3.61
N ARG A 55 11.34 -4.89 -3.67
CA ARG A 55 12.01 -5.50 -2.52
C ARG A 55 12.10 -4.58 -1.32
N GLN A 56 11.91 -3.28 -1.52
CA GLN A 56 11.89 -2.31 -0.42
C GLN A 56 10.55 -2.25 0.29
N ILE A 57 9.56 -2.98 -0.23
CA ILE A 57 8.20 -3.00 0.30
C ILE A 57 7.94 -4.37 0.90
N VAL A 58 7.81 -4.44 2.22
CA VAL A 58 7.68 -5.71 2.94
C VAL A 58 6.34 -5.75 3.66
N LEU A 59 5.52 -6.73 3.29
CA LEU A 59 4.25 -6.96 3.96
C LEU A 59 4.53 -7.72 5.26
N GLU A 60 4.32 -7.06 6.38
CA GLU A 60 4.62 -7.63 7.68
C GLU A 60 3.43 -8.29 8.35
N ARG A 61 2.23 -7.76 8.15
CA ARG A 61 1.01 -8.32 8.73
C ARG A 61 -0.16 -8.14 7.80
N GLY A 62 -1.16 -8.99 7.96
CA GLY A 62 -2.41 -8.86 7.22
C GLY A 62 -2.37 -9.51 5.85
N HIS A 63 -1.63 -10.60 5.70
CA HIS A 63 -1.53 -11.29 4.41
C HIS A 63 -2.88 -11.70 3.87
N LYS A 64 -3.83 -12.04 4.75
CA LYS A 64 -5.18 -12.46 4.36
C LYS A 64 -6.25 -11.48 4.82
N SER A 65 -5.86 -10.27 5.17
CA SER A 65 -6.75 -9.24 5.67
C SER A 65 -6.74 -8.03 4.74
N ARG A 66 -7.80 -7.24 4.79
CA ARG A 66 -7.81 -5.96 4.10
C ARG A 66 -6.96 -4.92 4.81
N ASP A 67 -6.74 -5.11 6.11
CA ASP A 67 -5.88 -4.21 6.89
C ASP A 67 -4.49 -4.82 6.96
N LYS A 68 -3.52 -4.10 6.41
CA LYS A 68 -2.16 -4.61 6.27
C LYS A 68 -1.17 -3.65 6.91
N ILE A 69 -0.10 -4.23 7.44
CA ILE A 69 1.03 -3.44 7.94
C ILE A 69 2.20 -3.67 6.98
N ILE A 70 2.70 -2.59 6.43
CA ILE A 70 3.76 -2.65 5.43
C ILE A 70 4.94 -1.81 5.89
N ARG A 71 6.13 -2.41 5.81
CA ARG A 71 7.38 -1.71 6.05
C ARG A 71 7.95 -1.27 4.70
N ILE A 72 8.35 -0.02 4.62
CA ILE A 72 8.94 0.54 3.41
C ILE A 72 10.36 0.99 3.74
N ASP A 73 11.33 0.30 3.16
CA ASP A 73 12.73 0.60 3.39
C ASP A 73 13.19 1.72 2.46
N GLY A 74 14.02 2.60 3.00
CA GLY A 74 14.59 3.68 2.20
C GLY A 74 13.80 4.98 2.18
N LEU A 75 12.62 5.01 2.78
CA LEU A 75 11.81 6.22 2.87
C LEU A 75 11.31 6.40 4.30
N SER A 76 11.14 7.66 4.70
CA SER A 76 10.48 7.97 5.97
C SER A 76 8.97 8.02 5.75
N GLU A 77 8.22 8.04 6.85
CA GLU A 77 6.76 8.14 6.74
C GLU A 77 6.32 9.42 6.03
N PRO A 78 6.87 10.61 6.34
CA PRO A 78 6.50 11.81 5.60
C PRO A 78 6.80 11.69 4.11
N GLU A 79 7.90 11.05 3.73
CA GLU A 79 8.22 10.85 2.32
C GLU A 79 7.22 9.94 1.63
N VAL A 80 6.80 8.86 2.31
CA VAL A 80 5.79 7.97 1.76
C VAL A 80 4.49 8.73 1.53
N ARG A 81 4.04 9.49 2.52
CA ARG A 81 2.80 10.24 2.41
C ARG A 81 2.87 11.29 1.31
N SER A 82 4.00 11.95 1.19
CA SER A 82 4.20 12.95 0.16
C SER A 82 4.14 12.33 -1.24
N ARG A 83 4.81 11.21 -1.42
CA ARG A 83 4.84 10.54 -2.72
C ARG A 83 3.48 9.95 -3.09
N LEU A 84 2.68 9.57 -2.11
CA LEU A 84 1.31 9.10 -2.34
C LEU A 84 0.32 10.25 -2.42
N ARG A 85 0.80 11.48 -2.29
CA ARG A 85 -0.01 12.71 -2.38
C ARG A 85 -1.04 12.82 -1.29
N LEU A 86 -0.65 12.40 -0.08
CA LEU A 86 -1.50 12.49 1.10
C LEU A 86 -1.13 13.67 1.99
N ALA A 87 -0.13 14.44 1.61
CA ALA A 87 0.33 15.57 2.41
C ALA A 87 -0.74 16.65 2.53
N LYS A 88 -0.81 17.25 3.69
CA LYS A 88 -1.74 18.34 3.98
C LYS A 88 -1.01 19.47 4.61
#